data_487c83966472cd1fec09b2a437b1f286
#
_entry.id   487c83966472cd1fec09b2a437b1f286
#
_cell.length_a   1.000
_cell.length_b   1.000
_cell.length_c   1.000
_cell.angle_alpha   90.00
_cell.angle_beta   90.00
_cell.angle_gamma   90.00
#
_symmetry.space_group_name_H-M   'P 1'
#
loop_
_entity.id
_entity.type
_entity.pdbx_description
1 polymer ?
#
loop_
_entity_poly.entity_id
_entity_poly.type
_entity_poly.pdbx_seq_one_letter_code
_entity_poly.pdbx_strand_id
1 'polypeptide(L)'
;MRKLNSSKLVALLIGTAVIFLILVTSVSAQAKLTERSKLAINGIGPIRVGMAVDEASKSAGIRLIRSGSGDLDEYQCFYVQPKGEPKGIAFMVTKGRIARVDISNKRITTISGARIGDNENRILSLYPGQIKATPHPYVSRPPDNGKYLTLVPKDAADKNYRIIFETSKNRVERFRSGKLPEVEYIEGCS
;
A
#
# COMPACT_ATOMS: atom_id res chain seq x y z
N MET A 1 -33.68 59.12 -18.62
CA MET A 1 -32.96 58.36 -17.56
C MET A 1 -33.93 57.37 -16.92
N ARG A 2 -33.76 56.06 -17.17
CA ARG A 2 -34.61 55.00 -16.61
C ARG A 2 -34.08 54.69 -15.22
N LYS A 3 -34.87 54.93 -14.16
CA LYS A 3 -34.55 54.51 -12.77
C LYS A 3 -34.63 53.00 -12.73
N LEU A 4 -33.50 52.34 -12.44
CA LEU A 4 -33.46 50.88 -12.12
C LEU A 4 -34.22 50.66 -10.80
N ASN A 5 -35.20 49.73 -10.83
CA ASN A 5 -36.04 49.43 -9.70
C ASN A 5 -35.22 48.66 -8.64
N SER A 6 -35.11 49.21 -7.46
CA SER A 6 -34.34 48.72 -6.32
C SER A 6 -34.61 47.24 -5.97
N SER A 7 -35.84 46.77 -6.19
CA SER A 7 -36.22 45.39 -5.94
C SER A 7 -35.59 44.35 -6.84
N LYS A 8 -35.22 44.73 -8.09
CA LYS A 8 -34.54 43.83 -9.03
C LYS A 8 -33.03 43.68 -8.71
N LEU A 9 -32.42 44.72 -8.12
CA LEU A 9 -31.03 44.66 -7.69
C LEU A 9 -30.84 43.73 -6.47
N VAL A 10 -31.78 43.76 -5.52
CA VAL A 10 -31.76 42.93 -4.31
C VAL A 10 -31.97 41.46 -4.69
N ALA A 11 -32.86 41.14 -5.61
CA ALA A 11 -33.11 39.78 -6.08
C ALA A 11 -31.86 39.17 -6.81
N LEU A 12 -31.13 39.99 -7.55
CA LEU A 12 -29.90 39.56 -8.26
C LEU A 12 -28.76 39.26 -7.30
N LEU A 13 -28.60 40.03 -6.22
CA LEU A 13 -27.58 39.83 -5.20
C LEU A 13 -27.84 38.61 -4.30
N ILE A 14 -29.10 38.30 -4.02
CA ILE A 14 -29.47 37.11 -3.25
C ILE A 14 -29.27 35.84 -4.08
N GLY A 15 -29.59 35.87 -5.38
CA GLY A 15 -29.38 34.72 -6.29
C GLY A 15 -27.89 34.32 -6.47
N THR A 16 -27.01 35.31 -6.51
CA THR A 16 -25.56 35.03 -6.64
C THR A 16 -24.93 34.52 -5.35
N ALA A 17 -25.40 34.95 -4.18
CA ALA A 17 -24.89 34.45 -2.88
C ALA A 17 -25.29 32.99 -2.61
N VAL A 18 -26.48 32.55 -3.04
CA VAL A 18 -26.92 31.15 -2.89
C VAL A 18 -26.16 30.20 -3.81
N ILE A 19 -25.80 30.61 -5.01
CA ILE A 19 -25.00 29.80 -5.95
C ILE A 19 -23.57 29.61 -5.43
N PHE A 20 -23.00 30.58 -4.73
CA PHE A 20 -21.65 30.49 -4.19
C PHE A 20 -21.55 29.58 -2.94
N LEU A 21 -22.64 29.39 -2.21
CA LEU A 21 -22.67 28.56 -0.99
C LEU A 21 -22.79 27.06 -1.26
N ILE A 22 -23.20 26.65 -2.47
CA ILE A 22 -23.36 25.23 -2.86
C ILE A 22 -22.06 24.59 -3.34
N LEU A 23 -21.03 25.36 -3.60
CA LEU A 23 -19.76 24.89 -4.23
C LEU A 23 -18.66 24.44 -3.27
N VAL A 24 -18.89 24.37 -1.94
CA VAL A 24 -17.79 24.14 -0.96
C VAL A 24 -17.95 22.86 -0.12
N THR A 25 -18.85 21.95 -0.43
CA THR A 25 -18.87 20.66 0.25
C THR A 25 -18.39 19.52 -0.64
N SER A 26 -17.15 19.61 -1.14
CA SER A 26 -16.43 18.42 -1.56
C SER A 26 -16.05 17.64 -0.29
N VAL A 27 -16.97 16.79 0.20
CA VAL A 27 -16.61 15.77 1.17
C VAL A 27 -15.61 14.85 0.47
N SER A 28 -14.32 15.11 0.67
CA SER A 28 -13.27 14.20 0.25
C SER A 28 -13.47 12.91 1.02
N ALA A 29 -14.09 11.90 0.39
CA ALA A 29 -14.23 10.58 0.98
C ALA A 29 -12.81 10.06 1.28
N GLN A 30 -12.47 10.02 2.56
CA GLN A 30 -11.15 9.54 2.99
C GLN A 30 -10.98 8.10 2.51
N ALA A 31 -9.97 7.88 1.68
CA ALA A 31 -9.68 6.54 1.16
C ALA A 31 -9.39 5.60 2.34
N LYS A 32 -10.15 4.50 2.43
CA LYS A 32 -9.96 3.49 3.48
C LYS A 32 -9.12 2.33 2.98
N LEU A 33 -8.37 1.69 3.89
CA LEU A 33 -7.74 0.42 3.59
C LEU A 33 -8.80 -0.68 3.55
N THR A 34 -8.87 -1.39 2.43
CA THR A 34 -9.84 -2.48 2.18
C THR A 34 -9.16 -3.61 1.41
N GLU A 35 -9.83 -4.74 1.24
CA GLU A 35 -9.37 -5.83 0.37
C GLU A 35 -9.27 -5.44 -1.13
N ARG A 36 -9.86 -4.31 -1.52
CA ARG A 36 -9.74 -3.75 -2.88
C ARG A 36 -8.56 -2.78 -3.02
N SER A 37 -7.90 -2.46 -1.90
CA SER A 37 -6.70 -1.63 -1.93
C SER A 37 -5.59 -2.34 -2.68
N LYS A 38 -4.91 -1.61 -3.57
CA LYS A 38 -3.82 -2.16 -4.39
C LYS A 38 -2.48 -1.86 -3.74
N LEU A 39 -1.57 -2.84 -3.81
CA LEU A 39 -0.18 -2.65 -3.41
C LEU A 39 0.57 -1.86 -4.47
N ALA A 40 1.14 -0.74 -4.05
CA ALA A 40 2.13 0.03 -4.79
C ALA A 40 3.54 -0.37 -4.34
N ILE A 41 4.56 0.09 -5.05
CA ILE A 41 5.96 -0.16 -4.67
C ILE A 41 6.32 0.46 -3.32
N ASN A 42 5.64 1.53 -2.93
CA ASN A 42 5.89 2.33 -1.72
C ASN A 42 4.72 2.34 -0.72
N GLY A 43 3.79 1.37 -0.77
CA GLY A 43 2.67 1.32 0.17
C GLY A 43 1.44 0.57 -0.34
N ILE A 44 0.32 0.65 0.37
CA ILE A 44 -0.96 0.03 0.00
C ILE A 44 -2.13 0.96 0.28
N GLY A 45 -3.03 1.15 -0.68
CA GLY A 45 -4.18 2.04 -0.53
C GLY A 45 -3.73 3.43 -0.07
N PRO A 46 -4.23 3.94 1.08
CA PRO A 46 -3.82 5.24 1.61
C PRO A 46 -2.51 5.21 2.43
N ILE A 47 -2.01 4.03 2.81
CA ILE A 47 -0.80 3.90 3.63
C ILE A 47 0.45 3.97 2.76
N ARG A 48 1.44 4.75 3.19
CA ARG A 48 2.74 4.89 2.53
C ARG A 48 3.88 4.48 3.47
N VAL A 49 4.93 3.94 2.89
CA VAL A 49 6.23 3.77 3.56
C VAL A 49 6.72 5.13 4.04
N GLY A 50 7.25 5.19 5.26
CA GLY A 50 7.67 6.41 5.94
C GLY A 50 6.63 7.01 6.89
N MET A 51 5.34 6.65 6.79
CA MET A 51 4.31 7.08 7.75
C MET A 51 4.59 6.52 9.16
N ALA A 52 4.32 7.32 10.20
CA ALA A 52 4.21 6.81 11.56
C ALA A 52 2.97 5.91 11.71
N VAL A 53 2.95 4.99 12.68
CA VAL A 53 1.84 4.03 12.85
C VAL A 53 0.49 4.72 13.06
N ASP A 54 0.46 5.80 13.86
CA ASP A 54 -0.78 6.57 14.09
C ASP A 54 -1.25 7.32 12.83
N GLU A 55 -0.32 7.87 12.06
CA GLU A 55 -0.60 8.49 10.78
C GLU A 55 -1.19 7.47 9.79
N ALA A 56 -0.56 6.30 9.69
CA ALA A 56 -1.04 5.20 8.85
C ALA A 56 -2.43 4.72 9.29
N SER A 57 -2.68 4.60 10.60
CA SER A 57 -3.99 4.23 11.16
C SER A 57 -5.08 5.24 10.79
N LYS A 58 -4.78 6.53 10.93
CA LYS A 58 -5.70 7.61 10.54
C LYS A 58 -5.98 7.58 9.04
N SER A 59 -4.93 7.50 8.21
CA SER A 59 -5.06 7.43 6.75
C SER A 59 -5.86 6.22 6.28
N ALA A 60 -5.66 5.07 6.94
CA ALA A 60 -6.37 3.83 6.64
C ALA A 60 -7.83 3.82 7.06
N GLY A 61 -8.23 4.71 7.98
CA GLY A 61 -9.54 4.67 8.64
C GLY A 61 -9.74 3.41 9.49
N ILE A 62 -8.63 2.75 9.92
CA ILE A 62 -8.61 1.49 10.68
C ILE A 62 -7.45 1.56 11.66
N ARG A 63 -7.68 1.17 12.91
CA ARG A 63 -6.60 1.07 13.89
C ARG A 63 -5.62 -0.04 13.50
N LEU A 64 -4.34 0.28 13.46
CA LEU A 64 -3.26 -0.70 13.35
C LEU A 64 -2.85 -1.13 14.76
N ILE A 65 -2.75 -2.43 14.98
CA ILE A 65 -2.36 -3.03 16.27
C ILE A 65 -1.10 -3.86 16.08
N ARG A 66 -0.27 -3.89 17.11
CA ARG A 66 0.95 -4.72 17.13
C ARG A 66 0.58 -6.20 16.98
N SER A 67 1.32 -6.93 16.14
CA SER A 67 1.21 -8.37 15.96
C SER A 67 2.46 -9.05 16.50
N GLY A 68 2.29 -10.18 17.20
CA GLY A 68 3.36 -10.93 17.86
C GLY A 68 3.46 -10.65 19.35
N SER A 69 3.99 -11.64 20.10
CA SER A 69 4.10 -11.66 21.58
C SER A 69 5.53 -11.42 22.07
N GLY A 70 6.34 -10.65 21.36
CA GLY A 70 7.72 -10.39 21.76
C GLY A 70 7.85 -9.17 22.67
N ASP A 71 8.55 -9.33 23.80
CA ASP A 71 9.20 -8.26 24.55
C ASP A 71 10.34 -7.71 23.67
N LEU A 72 10.01 -6.82 22.76
CA LEU A 72 10.97 -6.32 21.82
C LEU A 72 11.24 -4.86 22.11
N ASP A 73 12.50 -4.55 22.09
CA ASP A 73 13.03 -3.22 22.00
C ASP A 73 12.13 -2.36 21.08
N GLU A 74 11.25 -1.59 21.71
CA GLU A 74 10.07 -0.91 21.12
C GLU A 74 10.45 0.01 19.95
N TYR A 75 11.76 0.21 19.74
CA TYR A 75 12.30 1.17 18.81
C TYR A 75 12.98 0.57 17.57
N GLN A 76 13.24 -0.75 17.52
CA GLN A 76 14.05 -1.28 16.43
C GLN A 76 13.23 -1.88 15.29
N CYS A 77 12.48 -2.94 15.50
CA CYS A 77 11.67 -3.59 14.47
C CYS A 77 10.49 -4.34 15.07
N PHE A 78 9.29 -4.13 14.54
CA PHE A 78 8.09 -4.88 14.92
C PHE A 78 7.06 -4.84 13.79
N TYR A 79 6.01 -5.65 13.92
CA TYR A 79 4.90 -5.64 12.97
C TYR A 79 3.64 -5.05 13.57
N VAL A 80 2.86 -4.36 12.72
CA VAL A 80 1.49 -3.97 13.00
C VAL A 80 0.56 -4.48 11.89
N GLN A 81 -0.71 -4.71 12.24
CA GLN A 81 -1.73 -5.18 11.30
C GLN A 81 -3.07 -4.48 11.57
N PRO A 82 -3.99 -4.44 10.61
CA PRO A 82 -5.33 -3.94 10.83
C PRO A 82 -6.04 -4.66 11.98
N LYS A 83 -6.71 -3.92 12.86
CA LYS A 83 -7.61 -4.52 13.86
C LYS A 83 -8.90 -4.96 13.16
N GLY A 84 -9.00 -6.23 12.82
CA GLY A 84 -10.13 -6.78 12.05
C GLY A 84 -9.81 -6.93 10.57
N GLU A 85 -10.75 -6.54 9.70
CA GLU A 85 -10.57 -6.57 8.25
C GLU A 85 -9.90 -5.29 7.72
N PRO A 86 -9.13 -5.37 6.62
CA PRO A 86 -8.77 -6.59 5.86
C PRO A 86 -7.66 -7.40 6.55
N LYS A 87 -7.80 -8.73 6.58
CA LYS A 87 -6.75 -9.66 7.06
C LYS A 87 -5.69 -9.91 5.99
N GLY A 88 -4.54 -10.45 6.43
CA GLY A 88 -3.43 -10.82 5.54
C GLY A 88 -2.69 -9.62 4.97
N ILE A 89 -2.69 -8.52 5.70
CA ILE A 89 -1.82 -7.35 5.52
C ILE A 89 -1.06 -7.14 6.81
N ALA A 90 0.27 -7.11 6.74
CA ALA A 90 1.12 -6.73 7.86
C ALA A 90 2.06 -5.61 7.43
N PHE A 91 2.42 -4.76 8.37
CA PHE A 91 3.35 -3.66 8.15
C PHE A 91 4.55 -3.82 9.07
N MET A 92 5.74 -3.96 8.49
CA MET A 92 6.98 -3.86 9.26
C MET A 92 7.23 -2.41 9.61
N VAL A 93 7.51 -2.17 10.87
CA VAL A 93 7.84 -0.85 11.41
C VAL A 93 9.29 -0.88 11.86
N THR A 94 10.09 0.05 11.36
CA THR A 94 11.45 0.30 11.81
C THR A 94 11.60 1.76 12.21
N LYS A 95 12.25 2.02 13.34
CA LYS A 95 12.41 3.41 13.85
C LYS A 95 11.08 4.18 13.92
N GLY A 96 10.00 3.51 14.36
CA GLY A 96 8.66 4.08 14.52
C GLY A 96 7.91 4.38 13.21
N ARG A 97 8.42 3.96 12.05
CA ARG A 97 7.83 4.24 10.74
C ARG A 97 7.61 2.97 9.93
N ILE A 98 6.52 2.93 9.16
CA ILE A 98 6.24 1.86 8.18
C ILE A 98 7.42 1.79 7.20
N ALA A 99 8.03 0.61 7.09
CA ALA A 99 9.15 0.34 6.20
C ALA A 99 8.77 -0.64 5.07
N ARG A 100 7.85 -1.58 5.35
CA ARG A 100 7.47 -2.64 4.44
C ARG A 100 6.00 -3.02 4.65
N VAL A 101 5.37 -3.49 3.59
CA VAL A 101 4.02 -4.07 3.58
C VAL A 101 4.13 -5.51 3.11
N ASP A 102 3.65 -6.46 3.90
CA ASP A 102 3.59 -7.89 3.60
C ASP A 102 2.16 -8.31 3.28
N ILE A 103 1.97 -9.08 2.20
CA ILE A 103 0.68 -9.51 1.70
C ILE A 103 0.61 -11.04 1.67
N SER A 104 -0.36 -11.59 2.42
CA SER A 104 -0.79 -12.99 2.38
C SER A 104 -2.27 -13.15 2.01
N ASN A 105 -2.95 -12.07 1.61
CA ASN A 105 -4.34 -12.05 1.20
C ASN A 105 -4.46 -12.21 -0.33
N LYS A 106 -5.14 -13.28 -0.77
CA LYS A 106 -5.33 -13.60 -2.21
C LYS A 106 -6.16 -12.58 -2.99
N ARG A 107 -6.95 -11.73 -2.31
CA ARG A 107 -7.80 -10.72 -2.94
C ARG A 107 -7.04 -9.45 -3.27
N ILE A 108 -5.94 -9.19 -2.58
CA ILE A 108 -5.12 -8.02 -2.82
C ILE A 108 -4.25 -8.23 -4.04
N THR A 109 -4.21 -7.21 -4.89
CA THR A 109 -3.36 -7.19 -6.08
C THR A 109 -2.36 -6.03 -6.01
N THR A 110 -1.28 -6.13 -6.76
CA THR A 110 -0.47 -4.96 -7.06
C THR A 110 -1.21 -3.99 -8.00
N ILE A 111 -0.70 -2.78 -8.18
CA ILE A 111 -1.24 -1.83 -9.16
C ILE A 111 -1.27 -2.46 -10.57
N SER A 112 -0.24 -3.22 -10.95
CA SER A 112 -0.17 -3.93 -12.23
C SER A 112 -1.03 -5.21 -12.30
N GLY A 113 -1.73 -5.58 -11.21
CA GLY A 113 -2.63 -6.71 -11.16
C GLY A 113 -2.00 -8.06 -10.80
N ALA A 114 -0.73 -8.11 -10.36
CA ALA A 114 -0.12 -9.32 -9.83
C ALA A 114 -0.77 -9.71 -8.49
N ARG A 115 -0.94 -11.01 -8.25
CA ARG A 115 -1.60 -11.55 -7.04
C ARG A 115 -1.04 -12.92 -6.64
N ILE A 116 -1.37 -13.35 -5.43
CA ILE A 116 -1.09 -14.70 -4.95
C ILE A 116 -1.80 -15.72 -5.85
N GLY A 117 -1.08 -16.77 -6.22
CA GLY A 117 -1.51 -17.82 -7.15
C GLY A 117 -1.12 -17.57 -8.61
N ASP A 118 -0.71 -16.39 -8.99
CA ASP A 118 -0.15 -16.13 -10.33
C ASP A 118 1.12 -16.98 -10.55
N ASN A 119 1.33 -17.45 -11.78
CA ASN A 119 2.57 -18.13 -12.12
C ASN A 119 3.71 -17.13 -12.40
N GLU A 120 4.95 -17.61 -12.34
CA GLU A 120 6.15 -16.77 -12.53
C GLU A 120 6.15 -16.04 -13.89
N ASN A 121 5.70 -16.72 -14.97
CA ASN A 121 5.65 -16.12 -16.31
C ASN A 121 4.69 -14.92 -16.35
N ARG A 122 3.57 -14.98 -15.61
CA ARG A 122 2.67 -13.83 -15.50
C ARG A 122 3.35 -12.66 -14.80
N ILE A 123 4.11 -12.91 -13.74
CA ILE A 123 4.87 -11.83 -13.07
C ILE A 123 5.86 -11.20 -14.05
N LEU A 124 6.61 -12.01 -14.79
CA LEU A 124 7.54 -11.54 -15.82
C LEU A 124 6.84 -10.69 -16.89
N SER A 125 5.64 -11.11 -17.33
CA SER A 125 4.85 -10.37 -18.35
C SER A 125 4.28 -9.05 -17.83
N LEU A 126 3.94 -8.96 -16.54
CA LEU A 126 3.44 -7.73 -15.93
C LEU A 126 4.53 -6.67 -15.70
N TYR A 127 5.80 -7.11 -15.59
CA TYR A 127 6.93 -6.23 -15.29
C TYR A 127 8.11 -6.49 -16.26
N PRO A 128 7.94 -6.24 -17.56
CA PRO A 128 8.93 -6.60 -18.58
C PRO A 128 10.26 -5.91 -18.35
N GLY A 129 11.33 -6.73 -18.24
CA GLY A 129 12.70 -6.27 -18.06
C GLY A 129 12.99 -5.61 -16.70
N GLN A 130 12.12 -5.83 -15.70
CA GLN A 130 12.27 -5.26 -14.35
C GLN A 130 12.39 -6.33 -13.26
N ILE A 131 12.24 -7.60 -13.59
CA ILE A 131 12.29 -8.68 -12.61
C ILE A 131 13.69 -9.29 -12.56
N LYS A 132 14.29 -9.28 -11.36
CA LYS A 132 15.47 -10.05 -11.01
C LYS A 132 15.00 -11.31 -10.27
N ALA A 133 15.23 -12.49 -10.85
CA ALA A 133 14.92 -13.76 -10.20
C ALA A 133 16.15 -14.32 -9.47
N THR A 134 15.93 -14.75 -8.22
CA THR A 134 16.96 -15.43 -7.41
C THR A 134 16.36 -16.67 -6.73
N PRO A 135 17.16 -17.72 -6.43
CA PRO A 135 16.67 -18.87 -5.67
C PRO A 135 16.08 -18.42 -4.31
N HIS A 136 14.98 -19.05 -3.89
CA HIS A 136 14.43 -18.83 -2.56
C HIS A 136 15.36 -19.44 -1.49
N PRO A 137 15.72 -18.75 -0.41
CA PRO A 137 16.70 -19.21 0.57
C PRO A 137 16.39 -20.60 1.18
N TYR A 138 15.10 -20.91 1.36
CA TYR A 138 14.68 -22.13 2.08
C TYR A 138 14.04 -23.21 1.19
N VAL A 139 13.39 -22.83 0.08
CA VAL A 139 12.60 -23.76 -0.75
C VAL A 139 13.02 -23.74 -2.22
N SER A 140 14.31 -23.49 -2.51
CA SER A 140 14.82 -23.41 -3.87
C SER A 140 15.02 -24.76 -4.56
N ARG A 141 14.99 -25.88 -3.81
CA ARG A 141 15.20 -27.24 -4.34
C ARG A 141 13.87 -27.90 -4.71
N PRO A 142 13.90 -28.95 -5.58
CA PRO A 142 12.73 -29.77 -5.84
C PRO A 142 12.11 -30.35 -4.55
N PRO A 143 10.78 -30.48 -4.47
CA PRO A 143 9.81 -30.21 -5.55
C PRO A 143 9.37 -28.76 -5.66
N ASP A 144 9.79 -27.89 -4.76
CA ASP A 144 9.26 -26.53 -4.66
C ASP A 144 9.86 -25.57 -5.69
N ASN A 145 11.14 -25.67 -5.97
CA ASN A 145 11.88 -24.81 -6.93
C ASN A 145 11.57 -23.32 -6.74
N GLY A 146 11.44 -22.90 -5.48
CA GLY A 146 11.04 -21.57 -5.09
C GLY A 146 12.02 -20.50 -5.50
N LYS A 147 11.51 -19.31 -5.76
CA LYS A 147 12.29 -18.13 -6.14
C LYS A 147 11.78 -16.87 -5.46
N TYR A 148 12.65 -15.90 -5.37
CA TYR A 148 12.30 -14.50 -5.21
C TYR A 148 12.32 -13.83 -6.59
N LEU A 149 11.16 -13.26 -6.98
CA LEU A 149 11.03 -12.42 -8.15
C LEU A 149 10.97 -10.97 -7.68
N THR A 150 12.10 -10.29 -7.78
CA THR A 150 12.25 -8.93 -7.27
C THR A 150 12.03 -7.91 -8.37
N LEU A 151 11.00 -7.08 -8.23
CA LEU A 151 10.79 -5.91 -9.08
C LEU A 151 11.81 -4.83 -8.71
N VAL A 152 12.69 -4.52 -9.65
CA VAL A 152 13.62 -3.39 -9.59
C VAL A 152 13.04 -2.27 -10.47
N PRO A 153 12.64 -1.12 -9.87
CA PRO A 153 12.01 -0.04 -10.62
C PRO A 153 13.00 0.61 -11.60
N LYS A 154 12.47 1.08 -12.74
CA LYS A 154 13.23 1.87 -13.71
C LYS A 154 13.26 3.36 -13.36
N ASP A 155 12.22 3.83 -12.64
CA ASP A 155 12.14 5.22 -12.21
C ASP A 155 13.15 5.49 -11.08
N ALA A 156 13.97 6.53 -11.25
CA ALA A 156 14.96 6.96 -10.27
C ALA A 156 14.32 7.40 -8.94
N ALA A 157 13.10 7.91 -8.96
CA ALA A 157 12.36 8.28 -7.76
C ALA A 157 12.05 7.06 -6.87
N ASP A 158 11.88 5.89 -7.48
CA ASP A 158 11.56 4.64 -6.79
C ASP A 158 12.80 3.75 -6.53
N LYS A 159 14.00 4.20 -6.84
CA LYS A 159 15.26 3.41 -6.77
C LYS A 159 15.46 2.68 -5.44
N ASN A 160 14.96 3.23 -4.34
CA ASN A 160 15.08 2.68 -2.99
C ASN A 160 13.92 1.74 -2.58
N TYR A 161 13.00 1.42 -3.49
CA TYR A 161 11.87 0.54 -3.23
C TYR A 161 11.94 -0.74 -4.06
N ARG A 162 11.30 -1.80 -3.57
CA ARG A 162 11.15 -3.09 -4.27
C ARG A 162 9.75 -3.65 -4.05
N ILE A 163 9.29 -4.47 -5.00
CA ILE A 163 8.26 -5.49 -4.73
C ILE A 163 8.94 -6.84 -4.89
N ILE A 164 8.78 -7.73 -3.93
CA ILE A 164 9.34 -9.08 -3.94
C ILE A 164 8.20 -10.08 -3.89
N PHE A 165 8.09 -10.92 -4.92
CA PHE A 165 7.17 -12.04 -4.98
C PHE A 165 7.93 -13.29 -4.56
N GLU A 166 7.44 -13.99 -3.54
CA GLU A 166 7.97 -15.28 -3.12
C GLU A 166 7.17 -16.37 -3.80
N THR A 167 7.87 -17.26 -4.50
CA THR A 167 7.24 -18.35 -5.25
C THR A 167 7.62 -19.71 -4.68
N SER A 168 6.70 -20.68 -4.86
CA SER A 168 6.92 -22.11 -4.70
C SER A 168 6.10 -22.83 -5.77
N LYS A 169 6.62 -23.90 -6.33
CA LYS A 169 5.96 -24.68 -7.38
C LYS A 169 5.43 -23.82 -8.53
N ASN A 170 6.27 -22.85 -8.95
CA ASN A 170 5.95 -21.90 -10.02
C ASN A 170 4.74 -21.00 -9.73
N ARG A 171 4.40 -20.76 -8.45
CA ARG A 171 3.26 -19.93 -8.04
C ARG A 171 3.67 -18.94 -6.96
N VAL A 172 3.13 -17.72 -7.04
CA VAL A 172 3.28 -16.72 -5.98
C VAL A 172 2.51 -17.17 -4.74
N GLU A 173 3.21 -17.34 -3.62
CA GLU A 173 2.64 -17.69 -2.32
C GLU A 173 2.35 -16.45 -1.46
N ARG A 174 3.20 -15.45 -1.56
CA ARG A 174 3.08 -14.16 -0.88
C ARG A 174 3.93 -13.12 -1.61
N PHE A 175 3.68 -11.86 -1.30
CA PHE A 175 4.51 -10.78 -1.83
C PHE A 175 4.58 -9.63 -0.85
N ARG A 176 5.62 -8.81 -1.00
CA ARG A 176 5.83 -7.65 -0.15
C ARG A 176 6.35 -6.46 -0.95
N SER A 177 6.10 -5.25 -0.46
CA SER A 177 6.70 -4.03 -0.98
C SER A 177 7.27 -3.17 0.13
N GLY A 178 8.27 -2.36 -0.18
CA GLY A 178 8.86 -1.49 0.83
C GLY A 178 10.18 -0.90 0.41
N LYS A 179 10.78 -0.17 1.34
CA LYS A 179 12.08 0.46 1.12
C LYS A 179 13.23 -0.53 1.42
N LEU A 180 14.37 -0.25 0.84
CA LEU A 180 15.64 -0.88 1.18
C LEU A 180 16.18 -0.31 2.51
N PRO A 181 16.85 -1.14 3.34
CA PRO A 181 17.07 -2.58 3.14
C PRO A 181 15.92 -3.47 3.61
N GLU A 182 14.93 -2.94 4.34
CA GLU A 182 13.93 -3.70 5.10
C GLU A 182 13.05 -4.62 4.23
N VAL A 183 12.80 -4.24 2.97
CA VAL A 183 12.03 -5.08 2.03
C VAL A 183 12.75 -6.38 1.70
N GLU A 184 14.08 -6.43 1.83
CA GLU A 184 14.91 -7.59 1.55
C GLU A 184 15.15 -8.49 2.78
N TYR A 185 14.76 -8.08 3.98
CA TYR A 185 14.89 -8.91 5.18
C TYR A 185 14.05 -10.18 5.03
N ILE A 186 14.73 -11.33 5.02
CA ILE A 186 14.13 -12.64 4.76
C ILE A 186 13.25 -13.06 5.93
N GLU A 187 13.74 -12.91 7.16
CA GLU A 187 13.07 -13.34 8.39
C GLU A 187 12.27 -12.22 9.07
N GLY A 188 12.16 -11.09 8.41
CA GLY A 188 11.41 -9.97 8.94
C GLY A 188 12.13 -9.23 10.07
N CYS A 189 11.44 -9.03 11.19
CA CYS A 189 11.98 -8.49 12.44
C CYS A 189 12.40 -9.66 13.34
N SER A 190 13.48 -10.34 13.00
CA SER A 190 14.09 -11.39 13.80
C SER A 190 15.32 -10.88 14.51
#